data_f779b4dc5c5509a0b484940f4458c409
#
_entry.id   f779b4dc5c5509a0b484940f4458c409
#
_cell.length_a   1.000
_cell.length_b   1.000
_cell.length_c   1.000
_cell.angle_alpha   90.00
_cell.angle_beta   90.00
_cell.angle_gamma   90.00
#
_symmetry.space_group_name_H-M   'P 1'
#
loop_
_entity.id
_entity.type
_entity.pdbx_description
1 polymer ?
#
loop_
_entity_poly.entity_id
_entity_poly.type
_entity_poly.pdbx_seq_one_letter_code
_entity_poly.pdbx_strand_id
1 'polypeptide(L)'
;MRRPLSRAVLAAFLLAPAAALLGGCGPGAAAQPDAGTAAAPELKWEELIPKSWDPTKRYRNISLEALRDNDPRAIQMLDEMRAVWDNAPVNVDLDGKPGKLAGFVVPLDNTQEGIREFLLVPYFGACIHTPPPPANQIVHVVAASVVKGLHAMDTVYVSGTVKAARYSSADMGVSGYEIKSAAVERFVPKQPQ
;
A
#
# COMPACT_ATOMS: atom_id res chain seq x y z
N MET A 1 -42.15 -55.93 -18.45
CA MET A 1 -42.08 -57.27 -19.08
C MET A 1 -40.62 -57.62 -19.38
N ARG A 2 -40.19 -58.75 -18.79
CA ARG A 2 -39.07 -59.63 -19.20
C ARG A 2 -37.62 -59.10 -19.07
N ARG A 3 -36.96 -59.53 -17.98
CA ARG A 3 -35.58 -60.06 -17.93
C ARG A 3 -35.45 -61.32 -18.80
N PRO A 4 -34.26 -61.81 -19.22
CA PRO A 4 -33.28 -62.47 -18.37
C PRO A 4 -31.79 -62.32 -18.79
N LEU A 5 -30.88 -62.49 -17.85
CA LEU A 5 -29.98 -63.57 -17.46
C LEU A 5 -28.67 -63.76 -18.24
N SER A 6 -27.61 -63.61 -17.46
CA SER A 6 -26.45 -64.49 -17.27
C SER A 6 -25.52 -64.84 -18.44
N ARG A 7 -24.24 -64.60 -18.24
CA ARG A 7 -23.22 -65.67 -18.20
C ARG A 7 -21.90 -65.17 -17.65
N ALA A 8 -21.49 -65.77 -16.58
CA ALA A 8 -20.15 -65.77 -16.00
C ALA A 8 -19.21 -66.60 -16.90
N VAL A 9 -17.95 -66.14 -17.01
CA VAL A 9 -16.81 -67.05 -17.30
C VAL A 9 -15.63 -66.63 -16.41
N LEU A 10 -15.10 -67.68 -15.81
CA LEU A 10 -14.06 -67.78 -14.79
C LEU A 10 -12.65 -67.70 -15.39
N ALA A 11 -11.73 -67.23 -14.54
CA ALA A 11 -10.31 -67.59 -14.35
C ALA A 11 -9.27 -67.20 -15.36
N ALA A 12 -8.23 -66.50 -14.85
CA ALA A 12 -6.89 -67.09 -14.78
C ALA A 12 -5.96 -66.14 -13.91
N PHE A 13 -5.38 -66.74 -12.90
CA PHE A 13 -4.29 -66.27 -12.06
C PHE A 13 -3.03 -66.14 -12.92
N LEU A 14 -2.32 -65.01 -12.80
CA LEU A 14 -0.87 -64.97 -12.98
C LEU A 14 -0.29 -63.98 -11.98
N LEU A 15 0.45 -64.49 -11.03
CA LEU A 15 1.39 -63.79 -10.14
C LEU A 15 2.55 -63.21 -10.97
N ALA A 16 2.90 -61.96 -10.73
CA ALA A 16 4.23 -61.44 -10.99
C ALA A 16 4.53 -60.24 -10.02
N PRO A 17 5.79 -59.94 -9.72
CA PRO A 17 6.21 -59.50 -8.41
C PRO A 17 6.24 -57.96 -8.22
N ALA A 18 6.25 -57.58 -6.96
CA ALA A 18 6.42 -56.23 -6.44
C ALA A 18 7.69 -55.56 -6.94
N ALA A 19 7.55 -54.40 -7.57
CA ALA A 19 8.60 -53.37 -7.65
C ALA A 19 8.13 -52.16 -6.86
N ALA A 20 8.70 -52.00 -5.68
CA ALA A 20 8.53 -50.82 -4.83
C ALA A 20 9.23 -49.60 -5.50
N LEU A 21 8.46 -48.73 -6.11
CA LEU A 21 8.90 -47.40 -6.47
C LEU A 21 8.54 -46.44 -5.31
N LEU A 22 9.53 -46.18 -4.48
CA LEU A 22 9.53 -45.06 -3.54
C LEU A 22 9.46 -43.76 -4.32
N GLY A 23 8.24 -43.28 -4.61
CA GLY A 23 7.99 -41.93 -5.07
C GLY A 23 8.15 -40.98 -3.92
N GLY A 24 9.28 -40.24 -3.91
CA GLY A 24 9.53 -39.20 -2.94
C GLY A 24 8.45 -38.10 -3.03
N CYS A 25 7.64 -37.95 -1.98
CA CYS A 25 6.96 -36.71 -1.70
C CYS A 25 8.01 -35.64 -1.45
N GLY A 26 8.31 -34.82 -2.47
CA GLY A 26 9.00 -33.57 -2.26
C GLY A 26 8.16 -32.69 -1.31
N PRO A 27 8.76 -32.11 -0.28
CA PRO A 27 8.04 -31.12 0.52
C PRO A 27 7.65 -29.98 -0.40
N GLY A 28 6.32 -29.76 -0.52
CA GLY A 28 5.77 -28.58 -1.15
C GLY A 28 6.47 -27.36 -0.56
N ALA A 29 7.09 -26.56 -1.41
CA ALA A 29 7.66 -25.28 -1.00
C ALA A 29 6.51 -24.47 -0.41
N ALA A 30 6.39 -24.47 0.91
CA ALA A 30 5.61 -23.50 1.63
C ALA A 30 6.20 -22.14 1.24
N ALA A 31 5.39 -21.29 0.62
CA ALA A 31 5.75 -19.91 0.36
C ALA A 31 6.16 -19.31 1.71
N GLN A 32 7.46 -19.10 1.89
CA GLN A 32 7.98 -18.39 3.04
C GLN A 32 7.37 -16.99 3.00
N PRO A 33 6.73 -16.52 4.07
CA PRO A 33 6.37 -15.11 4.15
C PRO A 33 7.66 -14.31 4.00
N ASP A 34 7.65 -13.35 3.10
CA ASP A 34 8.77 -12.46 2.85
C ASP A 34 9.34 -11.96 4.18
N ALA A 35 10.58 -12.38 4.45
CA ALA A 35 11.30 -12.10 5.71
C ALA A 35 11.73 -10.62 5.84
N GLY A 36 11.02 -9.69 5.15
CA GLY A 36 11.38 -8.28 5.06
C GLY A 36 10.75 -7.35 6.09
N THR A 37 9.75 -7.81 6.86
CA THR A 37 8.90 -6.87 7.63
C THR A 37 9.41 -6.53 9.04
N ALA A 38 10.19 -7.38 9.68
CA ALA A 38 10.63 -7.15 11.06
C ALA A 38 11.91 -6.30 11.20
N ALA A 39 12.62 -6.03 10.12
CA ALA A 39 13.90 -5.32 10.11
C ALA A 39 13.98 -4.16 9.10
N ALA A 40 12.85 -3.71 8.55
CA ALA A 40 12.86 -2.59 7.62
C ALA A 40 13.29 -1.30 8.34
N PRO A 41 14.22 -0.51 7.79
CA PRO A 41 14.65 0.74 8.39
C PRO A 41 13.46 1.71 8.47
N GLU A 42 13.36 2.43 9.59
CA GLU A 42 12.36 3.49 9.74
C GLU A 42 12.74 4.67 8.87
N LEU A 43 11.82 5.06 8.00
CA LEU A 43 11.94 6.19 7.11
C LEU A 43 11.26 7.41 7.72
N LYS A 44 11.81 8.59 7.45
CA LYS A 44 11.17 9.87 7.75
C LYS A 44 10.49 10.40 6.50
N TRP A 45 9.42 11.13 6.67
CA TRP A 45 8.68 11.74 5.55
C TRP A 45 9.55 12.67 4.70
N GLU A 46 10.52 13.34 5.32
CA GLU A 46 11.46 14.23 4.62
C GLU A 46 12.38 13.47 3.65
N GLU A 47 12.63 12.19 3.90
CA GLU A 47 13.46 11.34 3.02
C GLU A 47 12.76 11.00 1.71
N LEU A 48 11.41 11.08 1.67
CA LEU A 48 10.62 10.88 0.47
C LEU A 48 10.72 12.07 -0.49
N ILE A 49 11.16 13.23 -0.01
CA ILE A 49 11.31 14.45 -0.79
C ILE A 49 12.72 14.51 -1.38
N PRO A 50 12.90 14.65 -2.70
CA PRO A 50 14.20 14.92 -3.27
C PRO A 50 14.77 16.23 -2.73
N LYS A 51 16.04 16.22 -2.32
CA LYS A 51 16.72 17.40 -1.73
C LYS A 51 16.73 18.64 -2.64
N SER A 52 16.59 18.44 -3.94
CA SER A 52 16.55 19.51 -4.94
C SER A 52 15.18 20.15 -5.10
N TRP A 53 14.12 19.56 -4.53
CA TRP A 53 12.76 20.02 -4.70
C TRP A 53 12.31 20.92 -3.55
N ASP A 54 11.83 22.09 -3.89
CA ASP A 54 11.27 23.07 -2.97
C ASP A 54 9.94 23.59 -3.56
N PRO A 55 8.80 23.16 -3.03
CA PRO A 55 7.49 23.56 -3.52
C PRO A 55 7.20 25.04 -3.32
N THR A 56 7.87 25.68 -2.36
CA THR A 56 7.62 27.09 -1.98
C THR A 56 8.39 28.08 -2.83
N LYS A 57 9.42 27.61 -3.56
CA LYS A 57 10.35 28.47 -4.29
C LYS A 57 9.64 29.45 -5.25
N ARG A 58 8.56 28.98 -5.89
CA ARG A 58 7.79 29.77 -6.87
C ARG A 58 6.92 30.83 -6.20
N TYR A 59 6.54 30.64 -4.94
CA TYR A 59 5.54 31.46 -4.24
C TYR A 59 6.11 32.38 -3.17
N ARG A 60 7.43 32.35 -2.93
CA ARG A 60 8.09 33.11 -1.86
C ARG A 60 7.89 34.62 -1.94
N ASN A 61 7.68 35.17 -3.14
CA ASN A 61 7.56 36.58 -3.39
C ASN A 61 6.11 37.05 -3.60
N ILE A 62 5.12 36.16 -3.34
CA ILE A 62 3.72 36.51 -3.50
C ILE A 62 3.15 36.88 -2.13
N SER A 63 2.61 38.08 -2.01
CA SER A 63 1.90 38.52 -0.82
C SER A 63 0.50 37.90 -0.82
N LEU A 64 0.33 36.78 -0.09
CA LEU A 64 -0.95 36.08 0.06
C LEU A 64 -1.96 36.93 0.84
N GLU A 65 -1.50 37.83 1.72
CA GLU A 65 -2.33 38.70 2.55
C GLU A 65 -3.17 39.68 1.71
N ALA A 66 -2.73 39.96 0.48
CA ALA A 66 -3.43 40.87 -0.43
C ALA A 66 -4.54 40.16 -1.25
N LEU A 67 -4.64 38.85 -1.19
CA LEU A 67 -5.61 38.05 -1.94
C LEU A 67 -6.79 37.67 -1.03
N ARG A 68 -8.02 37.93 -1.50
CA ARG A 68 -9.24 37.45 -0.87
C ARG A 68 -9.58 36.06 -1.42
N ASP A 69 -10.27 35.24 -0.64
CA ASP A 69 -10.62 33.85 -1.00
C ASP A 69 -11.41 33.74 -2.31
N ASN A 70 -12.16 34.77 -2.68
CA ASN A 70 -12.94 34.84 -3.93
C ASN A 70 -12.26 35.59 -5.07
N ASP A 71 -10.99 36.00 -4.92
CA ASP A 71 -10.20 36.63 -5.98
C ASP A 71 -9.87 35.58 -7.06
N PRO A 72 -10.22 35.80 -8.34
CA PRO A 72 -9.88 34.88 -9.43
C PRO A 72 -8.37 34.54 -9.50
N ARG A 73 -7.50 35.46 -9.08
CA ARG A 73 -6.05 35.23 -9.03
C ARG A 73 -5.68 34.24 -7.92
N ALA A 74 -6.39 34.29 -6.77
CA ALA A 74 -6.18 33.33 -5.68
C ALA A 74 -6.59 31.93 -6.13
N ILE A 75 -7.74 31.80 -6.80
CA ILE A 75 -8.23 30.53 -7.33
C ILE A 75 -7.24 29.95 -8.35
N GLN A 76 -6.81 30.76 -9.33
CA GLN A 76 -5.82 30.31 -10.31
C GLN A 76 -4.50 29.86 -9.64
N MET A 77 -4.04 30.58 -8.63
CA MET A 77 -2.81 30.22 -7.93
C MET A 77 -2.96 28.91 -7.14
N LEU A 78 -4.11 28.66 -6.53
CA LEU A 78 -4.40 27.39 -5.85
C LEU A 78 -4.41 26.23 -6.85
N ASP A 79 -4.98 26.41 -8.04
CA ASP A 79 -4.98 25.39 -9.10
C ASP A 79 -3.56 25.12 -9.62
N GLU A 80 -2.75 26.16 -9.79
CA GLU A 80 -1.34 26.02 -10.16
C GLU A 80 -0.54 25.29 -9.07
N MET A 81 -0.77 25.63 -7.78
CA MET A 81 -0.14 24.94 -6.64
C MET A 81 -0.52 23.46 -6.62
N ARG A 82 -1.80 23.14 -6.81
CA ARG A 82 -2.27 21.77 -6.86
C ARG A 82 -1.59 21.00 -7.99
N ALA A 83 -1.50 21.58 -9.19
CA ALA A 83 -0.80 20.95 -10.31
C ALA A 83 0.68 20.70 -10.03
N VAL A 84 1.36 21.61 -9.32
CA VAL A 84 2.76 21.42 -8.89
C VAL A 84 2.88 20.30 -7.84
N TRP A 85 1.96 20.22 -6.91
CA TRP A 85 1.94 19.22 -5.86
C TRP A 85 1.61 17.82 -6.40
N ASP A 86 0.64 17.72 -7.28
CA ASP A 86 0.28 16.45 -7.94
C ASP A 86 1.43 15.89 -8.80
N ASN A 87 2.31 16.77 -9.28
CA ASN A 87 3.49 16.40 -10.05
C ASN A 87 4.80 16.50 -9.24
N ALA A 88 4.71 16.50 -7.91
CA ALA A 88 5.89 16.54 -7.06
C ALA A 88 6.83 15.36 -7.35
N PRO A 89 8.13 15.61 -7.60
CA PRO A 89 9.09 14.55 -7.89
C PRO A 89 9.32 13.66 -6.67
N VAL A 90 9.58 12.39 -6.90
CA VAL A 90 9.87 11.39 -5.88
C VAL A 90 11.38 11.19 -5.71
N ASN A 91 11.80 10.73 -4.53
CA ASN A 91 13.18 10.29 -4.31
C ASN A 91 13.34 8.87 -4.88
N VAL A 92 13.91 8.76 -6.07
CA VAL A 92 14.10 7.49 -6.77
C VAL A 92 15.09 6.55 -6.07
N ASP A 93 15.91 7.07 -5.17
CA ASP A 93 16.84 6.25 -4.38
C ASP A 93 16.11 5.30 -3.43
N LEU A 94 14.83 5.54 -3.15
CA LEU A 94 14.00 4.67 -2.31
C LEU A 94 13.32 3.55 -3.10
N ASP A 95 13.32 3.63 -4.44
CA ASP A 95 12.64 2.63 -5.27
C ASP A 95 13.24 1.22 -5.07
N GLY A 96 12.37 0.27 -4.76
CA GLY A 96 12.77 -1.12 -4.49
C GLY A 96 13.40 -1.37 -3.13
N LYS A 97 13.51 -0.37 -2.25
CA LYS A 97 14.10 -0.55 -0.92
C LYS A 97 13.06 -0.90 0.13
N PRO A 98 13.41 -1.73 1.13
CA PRO A 98 12.56 -1.94 2.28
C PRO A 98 12.49 -0.66 3.11
N GLY A 99 11.32 -0.38 3.67
CA GLY A 99 11.09 0.77 4.55
C GLY A 99 9.94 0.56 5.50
N LYS A 100 10.00 1.22 6.65
CA LYS A 100 8.92 1.33 7.64
C LYS A 100 8.58 2.80 7.83
N LEU A 101 7.31 3.16 7.63
CA LEU A 101 6.86 4.54 7.67
C LEU A 101 5.66 4.68 8.61
N ALA A 102 5.70 5.65 9.51
CA ALA A 102 4.57 5.99 10.36
C ALA A 102 3.69 7.05 9.69
N GLY A 103 2.37 6.94 9.79
CA GLY A 103 1.47 7.94 9.23
C GLY A 103 0.01 7.69 9.57
N PHE A 104 -0.85 8.52 9.00
CA PHE A 104 -2.29 8.47 9.19
C PHE A 104 -2.98 7.82 8.00
N VAL A 105 -4.02 7.03 8.29
CA VAL A 105 -4.77 6.25 7.31
C VAL A 105 -5.85 7.09 6.65
N VAL A 106 -5.87 7.15 5.33
CA VAL A 106 -6.98 7.68 4.52
C VAL A 106 -7.53 6.52 3.68
N PRO A 107 -8.65 5.90 4.07
CA PRO A 107 -9.17 4.73 3.40
C PRO A 107 -9.55 5.01 1.94
N LEU A 108 -9.20 4.10 1.04
CA LEU A 108 -9.68 4.06 -0.34
C LEU A 108 -10.75 3.00 -0.53
N ASP A 109 -10.69 1.93 0.26
CA ASP A 109 -11.76 0.95 0.42
C ASP A 109 -12.30 1.01 1.87
N ASN A 110 -13.55 0.68 2.04
CA ASN A 110 -14.16 0.57 3.37
C ASN A 110 -15.19 -0.56 3.32
N THR A 111 -14.73 -1.76 3.62
CA THR A 111 -15.59 -2.94 3.68
C THR A 111 -16.00 -3.24 5.12
N GLN A 112 -17.07 -4.02 5.31
CA GLN A 112 -17.48 -4.47 6.65
C GLN A 112 -16.40 -5.35 7.33
N GLU A 113 -15.47 -5.90 6.54
CA GLU A 113 -14.37 -6.73 7.04
C GLU A 113 -13.18 -5.92 7.54
N GLY A 114 -13.05 -4.66 7.10
CA GLY A 114 -11.94 -3.75 7.42
C GLY A 114 -11.38 -3.04 6.21
N ILE A 115 -10.17 -2.50 6.33
CA ILE A 115 -9.48 -1.72 5.31
C ILE A 115 -8.29 -2.52 4.79
N ARG A 116 -8.12 -2.58 3.47
CA ARG A 116 -6.96 -3.19 2.82
C ARG A 116 -6.20 -2.18 1.97
N GLU A 117 -6.89 -1.21 1.39
CA GLU A 117 -6.31 -0.21 0.50
C GLU A 117 -6.55 1.19 1.06
N PHE A 118 -5.47 1.97 1.20
CA PHE A 118 -5.53 3.30 1.78
C PHE A 118 -4.35 4.17 1.33
N LEU A 119 -4.49 5.48 1.49
CA LEU A 119 -3.36 6.39 1.45
C LEU A 119 -2.79 6.56 2.85
N LEU A 120 -1.46 6.55 2.96
CA LEU A 120 -0.74 6.92 4.16
C LEU A 120 -0.24 8.35 3.99
N VAL A 121 -0.51 9.21 4.98
CA VAL A 121 -0.18 10.65 4.95
C VAL A 121 0.54 11.09 6.23
N PRO A 122 1.36 12.17 6.17
CA PRO A 122 2.24 12.57 7.28
C PRO A 122 1.54 13.25 8.45
N TYR A 123 0.37 13.84 8.27
CA TYR A 123 -0.30 14.60 9.31
C TYR A 123 -1.80 14.34 9.35
N PHE A 124 -2.37 14.55 10.52
CA PHE A 124 -3.80 14.35 10.77
C PHE A 124 -4.66 15.32 9.93
N GLY A 125 -5.73 14.81 9.34
CA GLY A 125 -6.68 15.59 8.54
C GLY A 125 -6.26 15.82 7.09
N ALA A 126 -5.08 15.37 6.66
CA ALA A 126 -4.66 15.44 5.26
C ALA A 126 -5.66 14.69 4.36
N CYS A 127 -5.93 15.24 3.18
CA CYS A 127 -6.88 14.71 2.18
C CYS A 127 -8.36 14.69 2.60
N ILE A 128 -8.70 14.87 3.88
CA ILE A 128 -10.09 14.85 4.38
C ILE A 128 -10.58 16.25 4.72
N HIS A 129 -9.80 17.00 5.51
CA HIS A 129 -10.17 18.32 6.01
C HIS A 129 -9.31 19.45 5.46
N THR A 130 -8.19 19.09 4.83
CA THR A 130 -7.25 20.02 4.20
C THR A 130 -6.91 19.54 2.81
N PRO A 131 -6.42 20.41 1.91
CA PRO A 131 -5.94 19.98 0.60
C PRO A 131 -4.93 18.84 0.73
N PRO A 132 -4.91 17.89 -0.23
CA PRO A 132 -3.94 16.82 -0.23
C PRO A 132 -2.51 17.36 -0.16
N PRO A 133 -1.60 16.67 0.55
CA PRO A 133 -0.18 16.98 0.50
C PRO A 133 0.39 16.74 -0.91
N PRO A 134 1.62 17.21 -1.19
CA PRO A 134 2.29 16.89 -2.44
C PRO A 134 2.42 15.37 -2.67
N ALA A 135 2.42 14.93 -3.93
CA ALA A 135 2.47 13.52 -4.29
C ALA A 135 3.62 12.74 -3.64
N ASN A 136 4.77 13.37 -3.41
CA ASN A 136 5.90 12.77 -2.70
C ASN A 136 5.72 12.70 -1.16
N GLN A 137 4.58 13.13 -0.65
CA GLN A 137 4.17 13.02 0.75
C GLN A 137 2.89 12.19 0.90
N ILE A 138 2.54 11.40 -0.10
CA ILE A 138 1.44 10.44 -0.06
C ILE A 138 1.97 9.10 -0.53
N VAL A 139 1.68 8.04 0.24
CA VAL A 139 2.02 6.66 -0.10
C VAL A 139 0.74 5.86 -0.28
N HIS A 140 0.55 5.27 -1.45
CA HIS A 140 -0.51 4.31 -1.72
C HIS A 140 -0.16 2.96 -1.10
N VAL A 141 -1.00 2.44 -0.23
CA VAL A 141 -0.74 1.21 0.52
C VAL A 141 -1.79 0.16 0.19
N VAL A 142 -1.31 -1.02 -0.20
CA VAL A 142 -2.12 -2.23 -0.30
C VAL A 142 -1.59 -3.23 0.73
N ALA A 143 -2.32 -3.41 1.82
CA ALA A 143 -1.94 -4.32 2.90
C ALA A 143 -1.94 -5.78 2.42
N ALA A 144 -1.07 -6.61 3.00
CA ALA A 144 -1.00 -8.05 2.70
C ALA A 144 -2.34 -8.76 2.98
N SER A 145 -3.06 -8.29 3.99
CA SER A 145 -4.40 -8.78 4.37
C SER A 145 -5.28 -7.64 4.85
N VAL A 146 -6.59 -7.87 4.89
CA VAL A 146 -7.55 -6.90 5.47
C VAL A 146 -7.20 -6.61 6.93
N VAL A 147 -7.07 -5.33 7.27
CA VAL A 147 -6.78 -4.86 8.63
C VAL A 147 -8.09 -4.54 9.34
N LYS A 148 -8.50 -5.44 10.24
CA LYS A 148 -9.77 -5.30 10.96
C LYS A 148 -9.73 -4.15 11.98
N GLY A 149 -10.84 -3.43 12.08
CA GLY A 149 -11.00 -2.34 13.04
C GLY A 149 -10.07 -1.15 12.79
N LEU A 150 -9.48 -1.03 11.61
CA LEU A 150 -8.77 0.17 11.16
C LEU A 150 -9.79 1.21 10.71
N HIS A 151 -9.56 2.48 11.07
CA HIS A 151 -10.44 3.59 10.74
C HIS A 151 -9.66 4.72 10.09
N ALA A 152 -10.41 5.65 9.46
CA ALA A 152 -9.83 6.88 8.96
C ALA A 152 -9.09 7.62 10.08
N MET A 153 -7.91 8.16 9.77
CA MET A 153 -7.03 8.91 10.67
C MET A 153 -6.42 8.08 11.82
N ASP A 154 -6.60 6.75 11.84
CA ASP A 154 -5.78 5.92 12.72
C ASP A 154 -4.30 6.08 12.37
N THR A 155 -3.45 6.13 13.39
CA THR A 155 -2.00 6.15 13.18
C THR A 155 -1.46 4.73 13.09
N VAL A 156 -0.69 4.44 12.05
CA VAL A 156 -0.11 3.12 11.80
C VAL A 156 1.36 3.22 11.41
N TYR A 157 2.08 2.12 11.61
CA TYR A 157 3.31 1.83 10.88
C TYR A 157 2.99 0.95 9.68
N VAL A 158 3.51 1.30 8.52
CA VAL A 158 3.47 0.52 7.30
C VAL A 158 4.88 0.07 6.95
N SER A 159 5.10 -1.24 6.82
CA SER A 159 6.38 -1.81 6.46
C SER A 159 6.26 -2.61 5.17
N GLY A 160 7.24 -2.45 4.27
CA GLY A 160 7.26 -3.16 3.00
C GLY A 160 8.30 -2.60 2.04
N THR A 161 8.23 -3.02 0.79
CA THR A 161 9.10 -2.50 -0.27
C THR A 161 8.48 -1.23 -0.85
N VAL A 162 9.19 -0.12 -0.73
CA VAL A 162 8.80 1.17 -1.31
C VAL A 162 8.98 1.12 -2.83
N LYS A 163 7.98 1.60 -3.57
CA LYS A 163 8.03 1.76 -5.02
C LYS A 163 7.75 3.21 -5.40
N ALA A 164 8.58 3.76 -6.27
CA ALA A 164 8.31 5.04 -6.93
C ALA A 164 7.24 4.81 -8.02
N ALA A 165 5.98 4.83 -7.62
CA ALA A 165 4.84 4.56 -8.48
C ALA A 165 3.72 5.56 -8.23
N ARG A 166 3.22 6.16 -9.32
CA ARG A 166 2.14 7.13 -9.26
C ARG A 166 0.80 6.41 -9.19
N TYR A 167 0.00 6.80 -8.22
CA TYR A 167 -1.42 6.41 -8.13
C TYR A 167 -2.27 7.68 -8.03
N SER A 168 -3.37 7.76 -8.78
CA SER A 168 -4.29 8.91 -8.77
C SER A 168 -5.63 8.46 -8.21
N SER A 169 -6.02 9.03 -7.09
CA SER A 169 -7.37 8.90 -6.54
C SER A 169 -8.22 10.07 -7.04
N ALA A 170 -9.49 9.80 -7.38
CA ALA A 170 -10.39 10.83 -7.88
C ALA A 170 -10.59 11.98 -6.89
N ASP A 171 -10.66 11.66 -5.59
CA ASP A 171 -11.05 12.61 -4.54
C ASP A 171 -9.93 12.91 -3.53
N MET A 172 -8.89 12.06 -3.45
CA MET A 172 -7.90 12.10 -2.37
C MET A 172 -6.50 12.53 -2.83
N GLY A 173 -6.36 13.01 -4.08
CA GLY A 173 -5.11 13.48 -4.63
C GLY A 173 -4.26 12.40 -5.28
N VAL A 174 -2.98 12.67 -5.43
CA VAL A 174 -2.02 11.83 -6.14
C VAL A 174 -0.95 11.36 -5.19
N SER A 175 -0.69 10.04 -5.13
CA SER A 175 0.48 9.50 -4.45
C SER A 175 1.66 9.34 -5.42
N GLY A 176 2.88 9.61 -4.94
CA GLY A 176 4.11 9.38 -5.70
C GLY A 176 4.77 8.04 -5.37
N TYR A 177 4.31 7.39 -4.31
CA TYR A 177 4.85 6.12 -3.82
C TYR A 177 3.78 5.08 -3.62
N GLU A 178 4.19 3.83 -3.65
CA GLU A 178 3.35 2.66 -3.41
C GLU A 178 4.08 1.64 -2.53
N ILE A 179 3.33 0.99 -1.60
CA ILE A 179 3.79 -0.19 -0.86
C ILE A 179 2.69 -1.25 -0.96
N LYS A 180 2.97 -2.32 -1.74
CA LYS A 180 2.09 -3.50 -1.86
C LYS A 180 2.50 -4.61 -0.92
N SER A 181 1.55 -5.46 -0.57
CA SER A 181 1.73 -6.55 0.41
C SER A 181 2.32 -6.06 1.73
N ALA A 182 1.93 -4.84 2.11
CA ALA A 182 2.46 -4.16 3.28
C ALA A 182 2.03 -4.85 4.58
N ALA A 183 2.95 -4.93 5.54
CA ALA A 183 2.59 -5.17 6.93
C ALA A 183 2.12 -3.86 7.56
N VAL A 184 0.98 -3.90 8.24
CA VAL A 184 0.37 -2.73 8.89
C VAL A 184 0.25 -3.01 10.37
N GLU A 185 0.89 -2.16 11.19
CA GLU A 185 0.89 -2.25 12.65
C GLU A 185 0.30 -0.96 13.23
N ARG A 186 -0.57 -1.08 14.24
CA ARG A 186 -1.07 0.11 14.93
C ARG A 186 0.05 0.82 15.66
N PHE A 187 0.07 2.14 15.54
CA PHE A 187 0.96 2.97 16.35
C PHE A 187 0.45 2.99 17.79
N VAL A 188 1.23 2.41 18.70
CA VAL A 188 0.98 2.51 20.14
C VAL A 188 1.99 3.51 20.69
N PRO A 189 1.57 4.71 21.14
CA PRO A 189 2.48 5.65 21.79
C PRO A 189 3.16 4.96 22.98
N LYS A 190 4.49 5.05 23.05
CA LYS A 190 5.19 4.65 24.28
C LYS A 190 4.71 5.58 25.40
N GLN A 191 4.08 5.02 26.41
CA GLN A 191 3.76 5.80 27.60
C GLN A 191 5.06 6.33 28.20
N PRO A 192 5.14 7.63 28.54
CA PRO A 192 6.30 8.15 29.27
C PRO A 192 6.40 7.43 30.61
N GLN A 193 7.56 6.83 30.86
CA GLN A 193 7.91 6.22 32.16
C GLN A 193 8.19 7.34 33.17
#